data_77f59ba89d55ed8c5f2d6bf124cc9749
#
_entry.id   77f59ba89d55ed8c5f2d6bf124cc9749
#
_cell.length_a   1.000
_cell.length_b   1.000
_cell.length_c   1.000
_cell.angle_alpha   90.00
_cell.angle_beta   90.00
_cell.angle_gamma   90.00
#
_symmetry.space_group_name_H-M   'P 1'
#
loop_
_entity.id
_entity.type
_entity.pdbx_description
1 polymer ?
#
loop_
_entity_poly.entity_id
_entity_poly.type
_entity_poly.pdbx_seq_one_letter_code
_entity_poly.pdbx_strand_id
1 'polypeptide(L)'
;GYSKSIELGSVGDIRSVIRSQQWDLVINCVAIANHEQCESDPSSARLINQELPGMWADQAWQSGSRFVHFSTDAVFDGSSADRYFEDDATGAPSVYGQTKRAGEEGVLSADPDAFVFRTNFFGWSHDSARGILDFFANGLESGASMTGFRDYVVSSLYVGHLFELMIEAL
;
A
#
# COMPACT_ATOMS: atom_id res chain seq x y z
N GLY A 1 11.70 19.13 6.99
CA GLY A 1 10.73 18.05 7.06
C GLY A 1 10.37 17.77 8.52
N TYR A 2 9.11 17.83 8.87
CA TYR A 2 8.64 17.42 10.19
C TYR A 2 8.32 15.92 10.15
N SER A 3 9.07 15.13 10.88
CA SER A 3 8.68 13.77 11.23
C SER A 3 7.96 13.82 12.58
N LYS A 4 6.66 13.68 12.57
CA LYS A 4 5.86 13.52 13.78
C LYS A 4 5.37 12.08 13.78
N SER A 5 5.82 11.27 14.73
CA SER A 5 5.22 9.96 14.96
C SER A 5 3.83 10.17 15.55
N ILE A 6 2.83 9.55 14.94
CA ILE A 6 1.43 9.62 15.37
C ILE A 6 1.04 8.20 15.72
N GLU A 7 0.44 8.00 16.89
CA GLU A 7 -0.23 6.74 17.18
C GLU A 7 -1.45 6.65 16.28
N LEU A 8 -1.37 5.76 15.29
CA LEU A 8 -2.43 5.50 14.34
C LEU A 8 -3.52 4.69 15.04
N GLY A 9 -4.56 5.33 15.47
CA GLY A 9 -5.61 4.58 16.17
C GLY A 9 -6.95 5.27 16.27
N SER A 10 -7.03 6.57 16.06
CA SER A 10 -8.30 7.27 16.18
C SER A 10 -8.53 8.27 15.05
N VAL A 11 -9.79 8.45 14.68
CA VAL A 11 -10.24 9.52 13.76
C VAL A 11 -9.83 10.90 14.27
N GLY A 12 -9.74 11.10 15.59
CA GLY A 12 -9.31 12.34 16.21
C GLY A 12 -7.87 12.70 15.89
N ASP A 13 -6.98 11.72 15.89
CA ASP A 13 -5.56 11.91 15.58
C ASP A 13 -5.37 12.21 14.09
N ILE A 14 -6.04 11.47 13.21
CA ILE A 14 -6.04 11.71 11.77
C ILE A 14 -6.51 13.13 11.47
N ARG A 15 -7.65 13.54 12.05
CA ARG A 15 -8.21 14.88 11.87
C ARG A 15 -7.26 15.96 12.37
N SER A 16 -6.62 15.76 13.52
CA SER A 16 -5.66 16.69 14.09
C SER A 16 -4.45 16.92 13.16
N VAL A 17 -3.96 15.86 12.52
CA VAL A 17 -2.83 15.96 11.59
C VAL A 17 -3.23 16.69 10.33
N ILE A 18 -4.34 16.27 9.69
CA ILE A 18 -4.76 16.87 8.44
C ILE A 18 -5.11 18.34 8.62
N ARG A 19 -5.72 18.72 9.75
CA ARG A 19 -6.06 20.10 10.06
C ARG A 19 -4.92 20.94 10.66
N SER A 20 -3.77 20.35 10.94
CA SER A 20 -2.62 21.08 11.49
C SER A 20 -2.07 22.14 10.54
N GLN A 21 -2.26 21.93 9.25
CA GLN A 21 -1.93 22.88 8.18
C GLN A 21 -2.72 22.53 6.92
N GLN A 22 -2.68 23.40 5.90
CA GLN A 22 -3.24 23.08 4.59
C GLN A 22 -2.27 22.20 3.81
N TRP A 23 -2.76 21.05 3.36
CA TRP A 23 -2.04 20.10 2.53
C TRP A 23 -2.62 20.12 1.12
N ASP A 24 -1.75 20.12 0.10
CA ASP A 24 -2.19 19.95 -1.29
C ASP A 24 -2.44 18.46 -1.60
N LEU A 25 -1.67 17.59 -0.95
CA LEU A 25 -1.65 16.15 -1.20
C LEU A 25 -1.40 15.37 0.09
N VAL A 26 -2.18 14.33 0.30
CA VAL A 26 -2.00 13.33 1.36
C VAL A 26 -1.73 11.98 0.70
N ILE A 27 -0.60 11.34 1.04
CA ILE A 27 -0.20 10.05 0.50
C ILE A 27 -0.22 9.02 1.62
N ASN A 28 -1.10 8.03 1.51
CA ASN A 28 -1.17 6.92 2.46
C ASN A 28 -0.26 5.77 2.04
N CYS A 29 0.87 5.63 2.72
CA CYS A 29 1.82 4.52 2.59
C CYS A 29 1.72 3.52 3.76
N VAL A 30 0.73 3.67 4.64
CA VAL A 30 0.61 2.83 5.84
C VAL A 30 -0.13 1.55 5.51
N ALA A 31 0.49 0.41 5.77
CA ALA A 31 -0.12 -0.91 5.66
C ALA A 31 0.63 -1.95 6.50
N ILE A 32 -0.06 -2.99 6.93
CA ILE A 32 0.57 -4.26 7.29
C ILE A 32 0.71 -5.06 5.99
N ALA A 33 1.93 -5.12 5.45
CA ALA A 33 2.24 -5.79 4.18
C ALA A 33 2.72 -7.24 4.35
N ASN A 34 3.01 -7.67 5.58
CA ASN A 34 3.41 -9.04 5.85
C ASN A 34 2.18 -9.96 5.88
N HIS A 35 2.09 -10.90 4.94
CA HIS A 35 0.97 -11.83 4.79
C HIS A 35 0.76 -12.70 6.03
N GLU A 36 1.83 -13.26 6.61
CA GLU A 36 1.76 -14.09 7.82
C GLU A 36 1.24 -13.29 9.02
N GLN A 37 1.65 -12.03 9.14
CA GLN A 37 1.14 -11.15 10.18
C GLN A 37 -0.35 -10.87 9.99
N CYS A 38 -0.81 -10.64 8.76
CA CYS A 38 -2.24 -10.45 8.48
C CYS A 38 -3.06 -11.69 8.80
N GLU A 39 -2.56 -12.89 8.49
CA GLU A 39 -3.23 -14.15 8.81
C GLU A 39 -3.25 -14.43 10.32
N SER A 40 -2.19 -14.09 11.05
CA SER A 40 -2.09 -14.31 12.50
C SER A 40 -2.86 -13.27 13.32
N ASP A 41 -3.00 -12.04 12.83
CA ASP A 41 -3.77 -10.96 13.46
C ASP A 41 -4.67 -10.24 12.43
N PRO A 42 -5.79 -10.87 12.03
CA PRO A 42 -6.74 -10.26 11.11
C PRO A 42 -7.38 -8.97 11.64
N SER A 43 -7.41 -8.78 12.95
CA SER A 43 -8.01 -7.59 13.57
C SER A 43 -7.19 -6.35 13.27
N SER A 44 -5.88 -6.42 13.51
CA SER A 44 -4.95 -5.34 13.16
C SER A 44 -4.87 -5.12 11.66
N ALA A 45 -4.92 -6.20 10.86
CA ALA A 45 -4.95 -6.08 9.40
C ALA A 45 -6.21 -5.32 8.92
N ARG A 46 -7.40 -5.61 9.47
CA ARG A 46 -8.62 -4.87 9.15
C ARG A 46 -8.52 -3.40 9.55
N LEU A 47 -8.09 -3.13 10.77
CA LEU A 47 -7.96 -1.75 11.23
C LEU A 47 -7.04 -0.94 10.29
N ILE A 48 -5.84 -1.45 10.03
CA ILE A 48 -4.78 -0.68 9.33
C ILE A 48 -4.97 -0.69 7.81
N ASN A 49 -5.33 -1.83 7.21
CA ASN A 49 -5.42 -1.95 5.77
C ASN A 49 -6.81 -1.62 5.19
N GLN A 50 -7.88 -1.77 5.99
CA GLN A 50 -9.25 -1.60 5.54
C GLN A 50 -9.89 -0.31 6.08
N GLU A 51 -9.87 -0.08 7.41
CA GLU A 51 -10.64 1.00 8.02
C GLU A 51 -9.90 2.35 7.93
N LEU A 52 -8.64 2.40 8.35
CA LEU A 52 -7.86 3.63 8.37
C LEU A 52 -7.72 4.33 7.01
N PRO A 53 -7.52 3.64 5.87
CA PRO A 53 -7.41 4.31 4.58
C PRO A 53 -8.64 5.16 4.24
N GLY A 54 -9.86 4.63 4.45
CA GLY A 54 -11.10 5.38 4.23
C GLY A 54 -11.23 6.58 5.17
N MET A 55 -10.81 6.45 6.43
CA MET A 55 -10.81 7.56 7.38
C MET A 55 -9.83 8.68 6.96
N TRP A 56 -8.66 8.33 6.45
CA TRP A 56 -7.69 9.28 5.92
C TRP A 56 -8.23 9.99 4.68
N ALA A 57 -8.83 9.25 3.74
CA ALA A 57 -9.44 9.79 2.54
C ALA A 57 -10.57 10.78 2.87
N ASP A 58 -11.48 10.43 3.79
CA ASP A 58 -12.55 11.30 4.24
C ASP A 58 -12.02 12.64 4.81
N GLN A 59 -11.01 12.59 5.66
CA GLN A 59 -10.45 13.82 6.23
C GLN A 59 -9.65 14.64 5.21
N ALA A 60 -8.96 14.00 4.26
CA ALA A 60 -8.31 14.70 3.16
C ALA A 60 -9.32 15.38 2.25
N TRP A 61 -10.38 14.68 1.85
CA TRP A 61 -11.49 15.24 1.07
C TRP A 61 -12.13 16.45 1.74
N GLN A 62 -12.47 16.36 3.04
CA GLN A 62 -13.04 17.45 3.81
C GLN A 62 -12.12 18.66 3.95
N SER A 63 -10.81 18.49 3.84
CA SER A 63 -9.82 19.56 3.90
C SER A 63 -9.44 20.14 2.53
N GLY A 64 -9.98 19.58 1.44
CA GLY A 64 -9.67 19.98 0.07
C GLY A 64 -8.29 19.49 -0.41
N SER A 65 -7.72 18.50 0.25
CA SER A 65 -6.46 17.85 -0.15
C SER A 65 -6.73 16.72 -1.12
N ARG A 66 -5.89 16.53 -2.14
CA ARG A 66 -5.91 15.29 -2.95
C ARG A 66 -5.44 14.10 -2.13
N PHE A 67 -5.95 12.91 -2.43
CA PHE A 67 -5.58 11.69 -1.71
C PHE A 67 -5.03 10.61 -2.63
N VAL A 68 -3.92 10.01 -2.20
CA VAL A 68 -3.29 8.85 -2.88
C VAL A 68 -3.21 7.69 -1.90
N HIS A 69 -3.65 6.51 -2.35
CA HIS A 69 -3.56 5.26 -1.61
C HIS A 69 -2.81 4.19 -2.39
N PHE A 70 -1.79 3.60 -1.78
CA PHE A 70 -1.10 2.46 -2.35
C PHE A 70 -1.80 1.16 -1.96
N SER A 71 -2.38 0.50 -2.95
CA SER A 71 -2.90 -0.85 -2.87
C SER A 71 -1.91 -1.87 -3.44
N THR A 72 -2.37 -3.02 -3.89
CA THR A 72 -1.56 -4.16 -4.29
C THR A 72 -2.25 -4.97 -5.39
N ASP A 73 -1.49 -5.69 -6.20
CA ASP A 73 -1.99 -6.71 -7.11
C ASP A 73 -2.57 -7.95 -6.39
N ALA A 74 -2.23 -8.14 -5.11
CA ALA A 74 -2.77 -9.22 -4.28
C ALA A 74 -4.29 -9.11 -4.01
N VAL A 75 -4.97 -8.07 -4.50
CA VAL A 75 -6.45 -7.97 -4.53
C VAL A 75 -7.06 -8.93 -5.54
N PHE A 76 -6.31 -9.40 -6.53
CA PHE A 76 -6.73 -10.38 -7.51
C PHE A 76 -6.50 -11.81 -7.01
N ASP A 77 -7.18 -12.77 -7.61
CA ASP A 77 -7.09 -14.19 -7.23
C ASP A 77 -5.90 -14.93 -7.87
N GLY A 78 -5.23 -14.32 -8.86
CA GLY A 78 -4.12 -14.92 -9.56
C GLY A 78 -4.52 -16.06 -10.52
N SER A 79 -5.81 -16.23 -10.84
CA SER A 79 -6.30 -17.32 -11.69
C SER A 79 -6.19 -17.02 -13.17
N SER A 80 -6.03 -15.76 -13.57
CA SER A 80 -5.89 -15.37 -14.97
C SER A 80 -4.53 -15.76 -15.53
N ALA A 81 -4.53 -16.31 -16.75
CA ALA A 81 -3.31 -16.52 -17.52
C ALA A 81 -2.80 -15.23 -18.18
N ASP A 82 -3.66 -14.22 -18.27
CA ASP A 82 -3.39 -12.91 -18.85
C ASP A 82 -3.18 -11.84 -17.75
N ARG A 83 -2.90 -10.62 -18.19
CA ARG A 83 -2.79 -9.47 -17.29
C ARG A 83 -4.15 -9.11 -16.72
N TYR A 84 -4.14 -8.62 -15.49
CA TYR A 84 -5.30 -7.99 -14.88
C TYR A 84 -5.35 -6.50 -15.25
N PHE A 85 -6.57 -6.00 -15.41
CA PHE A 85 -6.89 -4.59 -15.60
C PHE A 85 -7.62 -4.05 -14.37
N GLU A 86 -7.77 -2.74 -14.29
CA GLU A 86 -8.35 -2.06 -13.12
C GLU A 86 -9.80 -2.49 -12.83
N ASP A 87 -10.57 -2.78 -13.89
CA ASP A 87 -11.99 -3.16 -13.82
C ASP A 87 -12.20 -4.68 -13.66
N ASP A 88 -11.15 -5.48 -13.66
CA ASP A 88 -11.26 -6.92 -13.49
C ASP A 88 -11.76 -7.27 -12.07
N ALA A 89 -12.50 -8.38 -12.01
CA ALA A 89 -13.02 -8.90 -10.76
C ALA A 89 -11.89 -9.22 -9.79
N THR A 90 -12.01 -8.70 -8.57
CA THR A 90 -11.10 -9.02 -7.47
C THR A 90 -11.56 -10.26 -6.73
N GLY A 91 -10.62 -11.06 -6.21
CA GLY A 91 -10.92 -12.33 -5.55
C GLY A 91 -9.80 -12.77 -4.61
N ALA A 92 -9.22 -11.81 -3.86
CA ALA A 92 -8.06 -12.05 -2.99
C ALA A 92 -8.23 -13.28 -2.10
N PRO A 93 -7.34 -14.26 -2.14
CA PRO A 93 -7.42 -15.45 -1.31
C PRO A 93 -6.91 -15.21 0.12
N SER A 94 -6.03 -14.23 0.34
CA SER A 94 -5.39 -13.94 1.61
C SER A 94 -6.07 -12.80 2.39
N VAL A 95 -5.94 -12.80 3.72
CA VAL A 95 -6.41 -11.72 4.59
C VAL A 95 -5.77 -10.38 4.18
N TYR A 96 -4.49 -10.39 3.80
CA TYR A 96 -3.81 -9.20 3.28
C TYR A 96 -4.55 -8.61 2.07
N GLY A 97 -4.73 -9.39 1.02
CA GLY A 97 -5.41 -8.93 -0.20
C GLY A 97 -6.86 -8.51 0.04
N GLN A 98 -7.62 -9.26 0.86
CA GLN A 98 -8.99 -8.94 1.22
C GLN A 98 -9.10 -7.60 1.96
N THR A 99 -8.23 -7.37 2.94
CA THR A 99 -8.23 -6.11 3.71
C THR A 99 -7.76 -4.92 2.88
N LYS A 100 -6.78 -5.11 1.99
CA LYS A 100 -6.35 -4.07 1.03
C LYS A 100 -7.48 -3.72 0.07
N ARG A 101 -8.20 -4.72 -0.48
CA ARG A 101 -9.35 -4.51 -1.37
C ARG A 101 -10.48 -3.74 -0.68
N ALA A 102 -10.82 -4.12 0.56
CA ALA A 102 -11.83 -3.40 1.34
C ALA A 102 -11.37 -1.96 1.68
N GLY A 103 -10.07 -1.73 1.85
CA GLY A 103 -9.48 -0.41 1.99
C GLY A 103 -9.66 0.48 0.76
N GLU A 104 -9.49 -0.07 -0.45
CA GLU A 104 -9.77 0.63 -1.71
C GLU A 104 -11.24 1.09 -1.77
N GLU A 105 -12.17 0.20 -1.42
CA GLU A 105 -13.60 0.51 -1.39
C GLU A 105 -13.91 1.64 -0.39
N GLY A 106 -13.29 1.58 0.79
CA GLY A 106 -13.41 2.64 1.80
C GLY A 106 -12.88 3.98 1.33
N VAL A 107 -11.73 3.99 0.66
CA VAL A 107 -11.12 5.20 0.09
C VAL A 107 -12.02 5.82 -0.98
N LEU A 108 -12.42 5.04 -1.99
CA LEU A 108 -13.22 5.52 -3.11
C LEU A 108 -14.66 5.90 -2.71
N SER A 109 -15.19 5.31 -1.63
CA SER A 109 -16.46 5.72 -1.05
C SER A 109 -16.37 7.07 -0.33
N ALA A 110 -15.23 7.37 0.28
CA ALA A 110 -15.00 8.61 1.02
C ALA A 110 -14.55 9.76 0.09
N ASP A 111 -13.74 9.44 -0.90
CA ASP A 111 -13.19 10.36 -1.89
C ASP A 111 -13.22 9.70 -3.28
N PRO A 112 -14.26 9.96 -4.10
CA PRO A 112 -14.35 9.36 -5.45
C PRO A 112 -13.25 9.79 -6.41
N ASP A 113 -12.56 10.90 -6.11
CA ASP A 113 -11.46 11.44 -6.92
C ASP A 113 -10.07 10.98 -6.41
N ALA A 114 -10.03 10.12 -5.39
CA ALA A 114 -8.79 9.58 -4.86
C ALA A 114 -8.06 8.70 -5.88
N PHE A 115 -6.73 8.80 -5.89
CA PHE A 115 -5.89 7.89 -6.68
C PHE A 115 -5.57 6.64 -5.88
N VAL A 116 -5.94 5.45 -6.43
CA VAL A 116 -5.62 4.15 -5.86
C VAL A 116 -4.68 3.40 -6.80
N PHE A 117 -3.45 3.17 -6.35
CA PHE A 117 -2.45 2.45 -7.14
C PHE A 117 -2.36 0.99 -6.69
N ARG A 118 -2.83 0.05 -7.51
CA ARG A 118 -2.61 -1.40 -7.35
C ARG A 118 -1.24 -1.73 -7.92
N THR A 119 -0.23 -1.76 -7.08
CA THR A 119 1.14 -1.91 -7.52
C THR A 119 1.95 -2.81 -6.61
N ASN A 120 2.90 -3.51 -7.21
CA ASN A 120 4.04 -4.11 -6.55
C ASN A 120 5.26 -3.25 -6.90
N PHE A 121 6.09 -2.92 -5.94
CA PHE A 121 7.26 -2.11 -6.19
C PHE A 121 8.48 -2.64 -5.46
N PHE A 122 9.65 -2.31 -5.99
CA PHE A 122 10.93 -2.67 -5.40
C PHE A 122 11.87 -1.45 -5.38
N GLY A 123 12.80 -1.48 -4.47
CA GLY A 123 13.82 -0.44 -4.31
C GLY A 123 14.78 -0.85 -3.21
N TRP A 124 15.83 -0.05 -3.03
CA TRP A 124 16.73 -0.22 -1.90
C TRP A 124 16.06 0.28 -0.62
N SER A 125 16.16 -0.48 0.46
CA SER A 125 15.72 0.00 1.76
C SER A 125 16.76 0.91 2.41
N HIS A 126 16.30 1.83 3.24
CA HIS A 126 17.17 2.77 3.93
C HIS A 126 18.16 2.06 4.87
N ASP A 127 17.75 0.95 5.47
CA ASP A 127 18.52 0.14 6.42
C ASP A 127 19.22 -1.08 5.78
N SER A 128 19.15 -1.20 4.45
CA SER A 128 19.70 -2.32 3.67
C SER A 128 19.28 -3.71 4.15
N ALA A 129 18.10 -3.83 4.77
CA ALA A 129 17.68 -5.05 5.46
C ALA A 129 16.29 -5.59 5.05
N ARG A 130 15.45 -4.81 4.34
CA ARG A 130 14.02 -5.13 4.18
C ARG A 130 13.52 -5.26 2.76
N GLY A 131 14.32 -4.87 1.78
CA GLY A 131 13.92 -4.91 0.37
C GLY A 131 14.27 -6.23 -0.30
N ILE A 132 13.59 -6.57 -1.38
CA ILE A 132 13.94 -7.74 -2.20
C ILE A 132 15.33 -7.58 -2.83
N LEU A 133 15.71 -6.36 -3.20
CA LEU A 133 17.06 -6.08 -3.71
C LEU A 133 18.11 -6.29 -2.62
N ASP A 134 17.83 -5.82 -1.40
CA ASP A 134 18.73 -6.00 -0.26
C ASP A 134 18.90 -7.49 0.07
N PHE A 135 17.80 -8.26 0.04
CA PHE A 135 17.83 -9.71 0.26
C PHE A 135 18.79 -10.41 -0.72
N PHE A 136 18.65 -10.12 -2.02
CA PHE A 136 19.51 -10.74 -3.02
C PHE A 136 20.95 -10.22 -2.96
N ALA A 137 21.16 -8.91 -2.77
CA ALA A 137 22.51 -8.35 -2.66
C ALA A 137 23.27 -8.92 -1.47
N ASN A 138 22.68 -8.91 -0.28
CA ASN A 138 23.28 -9.44 0.94
C ASN A 138 23.53 -10.96 0.84
N GLY A 139 22.60 -11.70 0.21
CA GLY A 139 22.77 -13.13 -0.05
C GLY A 139 23.93 -13.44 -0.97
N LEU A 140 24.09 -12.68 -2.05
CA LEU A 140 25.20 -12.82 -2.99
C LEU A 140 26.54 -12.46 -2.33
N GLU A 141 26.60 -11.36 -1.60
CA GLU A 141 27.81 -10.92 -0.89
C GLU A 141 28.26 -11.93 0.18
N SER A 142 27.31 -12.52 0.89
CA SER A 142 27.61 -13.53 1.93
C SER A 142 27.83 -14.94 1.38
N GLY A 143 27.58 -15.19 0.10
CA GLY A 143 27.61 -16.52 -0.49
C GLY A 143 26.52 -17.45 0.05
N ALA A 144 25.41 -16.89 0.56
CA ALA A 144 24.31 -17.66 1.12
C ALA A 144 23.52 -18.39 0.02
N SER A 145 23.04 -19.60 0.34
CA SER A 145 22.07 -20.28 -0.50
C SER A 145 20.71 -19.59 -0.40
N MET A 146 20.16 -19.19 -1.55
CA MET A 146 18.87 -18.51 -1.63
C MET A 146 17.88 -19.35 -2.42
N THR A 147 16.63 -19.37 -1.99
CA THR A 147 15.53 -20.02 -2.70
C THR A 147 14.70 -18.96 -3.43
N GLY A 148 14.43 -19.19 -4.72
CA GLY A 148 13.54 -18.35 -5.54
C GLY A 148 12.37 -19.16 -6.07
N PHE A 149 11.23 -18.52 -6.23
CA PHE A 149 10.06 -19.09 -6.90
C PHE A 149 10.20 -18.91 -8.42
N ARG A 150 9.85 -19.94 -9.20
CA ARG A 150 9.92 -19.90 -10.68
C ARG A 150 8.56 -19.63 -11.31
N ASP A 151 7.50 -19.75 -10.54
CA ASP A 151 6.10 -19.68 -10.91
C ASP A 151 5.37 -18.49 -10.27
N TYR A 152 6.11 -17.61 -9.59
CA TYR A 152 5.57 -16.39 -9.01
C TYR A 152 5.75 -15.23 -10.00
N VAL A 153 4.66 -14.84 -10.65
CA VAL A 153 4.63 -13.76 -11.64
C VAL A 153 4.02 -12.51 -11.02
N VAL A 154 4.77 -11.42 -11.03
CA VAL A 154 4.33 -10.11 -10.50
C VAL A 154 4.68 -9.00 -11.45
N SER A 155 3.85 -7.96 -11.50
CA SER A 155 4.15 -6.71 -12.22
C SER A 155 4.79 -5.73 -11.25
N SER A 156 6.12 -5.70 -11.20
CA SER A 156 6.85 -4.85 -10.27
C SER A 156 7.41 -3.61 -10.95
N LEU A 157 7.32 -2.46 -10.27
CA LEU A 157 7.93 -1.20 -10.65
C LEU A 157 9.09 -0.83 -9.73
N TYR A 158 10.13 -0.24 -10.29
CA TYR A 158 11.11 0.46 -9.46
C TYR A 158 10.45 1.66 -8.78
N VAL A 159 10.71 1.82 -7.47
CA VAL A 159 10.04 2.84 -6.65
C VAL A 159 10.17 4.26 -7.22
N GLY A 160 11.30 4.61 -7.83
CA GLY A 160 11.48 5.89 -8.49
C GLY A 160 10.53 6.08 -9.67
N HIS A 161 10.36 5.06 -10.51
CA HIS A 161 9.39 5.06 -11.63
C HIS A 161 7.94 5.16 -11.13
N LEU A 162 7.62 4.47 -10.05
CA LEU A 162 6.29 4.58 -9.44
C LEU A 162 5.98 6.01 -9.01
N PHE A 163 6.97 6.71 -8.44
CA PHE A 163 6.82 8.12 -8.08
C PHE A 163 6.64 9.03 -9.30
N GLU A 164 7.39 8.81 -10.38
CA GLU A 164 7.23 9.56 -11.63
C GLU A 164 5.81 9.40 -12.18
N LEU A 165 5.32 8.16 -12.31
CA LEU A 165 3.96 7.87 -12.75
C LEU A 165 2.88 8.47 -11.82
N MET A 166 3.10 8.43 -10.52
CA MET A 166 2.19 9.05 -9.56
C MET A 166 2.11 10.57 -9.77
N ILE A 167 3.25 11.25 -9.97
CA ILE A 167 3.28 12.70 -10.22
C ILE A 167 2.62 13.06 -11.55
N GLU A 168 2.80 12.24 -12.58
CA GLU A 168 2.15 12.44 -13.88
C GLU A 168 0.62 12.26 -13.81
N ALA A 169 0.13 11.38 -12.93
CA ALA A 169 -1.30 11.16 -12.73
C ALA A 169 -1.98 12.27 -11.91
N LEU A 170 -1.24 12.95 -11.06
CA LEU A 170 -1.70 14.06 -10.21
C LEU A 170 -1.75 15.40 -10.95
#